data_40f1f3e3d9d4f822b0f4fab226bd257d
#
_entry.id   40f1f3e3d9d4f822b0f4fab226bd257d
#
_cell.length_a   1.000
_cell.length_b   1.000
_cell.length_c   1.000
_cell.angle_alpha   90.00
_cell.angle_beta   90.00
_cell.angle_gamma   90.00
#
_symmetry.space_group_name_H-M   'P 1'
#
loop_
_entity.id
_entity.type
_entity.pdbx_description
1 polymer ?
#
loop_
_entity_poly.entity_id
_entity_poly.type
_entity_poly.pdbx_seq_one_letter_code
_entity_poly.pdbx_strand_id
1 'polypeptide(L)'
;MLTLIAPKHSFTYDGSQLNVFHADKGQGLPKHQHDYSHATMCNAGSCLISLEGRSYTINKNSKPLNLPNGEWHEIEALEDGTVFVNVFAESK
;
A
#
# COMPACT_ATOMS: atom_id res chain seq x y z
N MET A 1 -10.10 -6.30 13.22
CA MET A 1 -10.31 -6.77 11.85
C MET A 1 -9.92 -5.69 10.86
N LEU A 2 -9.19 -6.05 9.81
CA LEU A 2 -8.76 -5.09 8.79
C LEU A 2 -9.90 -4.79 7.82
N THR A 3 -10.25 -3.52 7.68
CA THR A 3 -11.35 -3.11 6.81
C THR A 3 -10.81 -2.65 5.46
N LEU A 4 -11.32 -3.24 4.39
CA LEU A 4 -10.94 -2.89 3.01
C LEU A 4 -11.40 -1.47 2.68
N ILE A 5 -10.51 -0.70 2.08
CA ILE A 5 -10.82 0.63 1.56
C ILE A 5 -10.45 0.72 0.08
N ALA A 6 -11.08 1.67 -0.60
CA ALA A 6 -10.74 1.99 -1.99
C ALA A 6 -9.80 3.18 -2.02
N PRO A 7 -9.02 3.36 -3.11
CA PRO A 7 -8.18 4.54 -3.23
C PRO A 7 -9.04 5.81 -3.29
N LYS A 8 -8.59 6.85 -2.61
CA LYS A 8 -9.24 8.15 -2.66
C LYS A 8 -8.92 8.86 -3.97
N HIS A 9 -7.72 8.69 -4.46
CA HIS A 9 -7.27 9.24 -5.74
C HIS A 9 -6.61 8.13 -6.53
N SER A 10 -6.85 8.12 -7.84
CA SER A 10 -6.26 7.12 -8.74
C SER A 10 -5.98 7.84 -10.06
N PHE A 11 -4.72 7.85 -10.48
CA PHE A 11 -4.32 8.58 -11.68
C PHE A 11 -3.04 7.98 -12.26
N THR A 12 -2.74 8.35 -13.51
CA THR A 12 -1.51 7.93 -14.16
C THR A 12 -0.58 9.12 -14.30
N TYR A 13 0.72 8.86 -14.20
CA TYR A 13 1.74 9.86 -14.38
C TYR A 13 3.01 9.19 -14.91
N ASP A 14 3.44 9.65 -16.06
CA ASP A 14 4.71 9.21 -16.67
C ASP A 14 4.84 7.69 -16.75
N GLY A 15 3.79 7.02 -17.21
CA GLY A 15 3.78 5.56 -17.40
C GLY A 15 3.49 4.76 -16.14
N SER A 16 3.22 5.43 -15.04
CA SER A 16 2.89 4.77 -13.77
C SER A 16 1.44 5.01 -13.38
N GLN A 17 0.83 4.01 -12.76
CA GLN A 17 -0.45 4.14 -12.09
C GLN A 17 -0.18 4.40 -10.61
N LEU A 18 -0.82 5.43 -10.08
CA LEU A 18 -0.72 5.77 -8.66
C LEU A 18 -2.10 5.66 -8.02
N ASN A 19 -2.18 4.92 -6.92
CA ASN A 19 -3.39 4.82 -6.11
C ASN A 19 -3.08 5.36 -4.72
N VAL A 20 -3.78 6.42 -4.32
CA VAL A 20 -3.56 7.09 -3.04
C VAL A 20 -4.69 6.72 -2.10
N PHE A 21 -4.32 6.16 -0.94
CA PHE A 21 -5.28 5.71 0.06
C PHE A 21 -5.22 6.60 1.29
N HIS A 22 -6.38 6.98 1.78
CA HIS A 22 -6.53 7.68 3.06
C HIS A 22 -7.20 6.70 4.01
N ALA A 23 -6.53 6.38 5.11
CA ALA A 23 -6.96 5.31 5.99
C ALA A 23 -6.91 5.73 7.46
N ASP A 24 -7.92 5.31 8.20
CA ASP A 24 -7.88 5.38 9.65
C ASP A 24 -7.35 4.06 10.20
N LYS A 25 -6.99 4.05 11.47
CA LYS A 25 -6.46 2.86 12.13
C LYS A 25 -7.36 1.64 11.88
N GLY A 26 -6.76 0.55 11.42
CA GLY A 26 -7.47 -0.70 11.14
C GLY A 26 -8.06 -0.78 9.75
N GLN A 27 -7.86 0.23 8.92
CA GLN A 27 -8.29 0.21 7.52
C GLN A 27 -7.09 -0.05 6.60
N GLY A 28 -7.36 -0.55 5.41
CA GLY A 28 -6.30 -0.78 4.44
C GLY A 28 -6.68 -1.82 3.40
N LEU A 29 -5.72 -2.66 3.04
CA LEU A 29 -5.89 -3.68 2.03
C LEU A 29 -5.68 -5.06 2.67
N PRO A 30 -6.76 -5.83 2.89
CA PRO A 30 -6.65 -7.18 3.45
C PRO A 30 -5.78 -8.09 2.58
N LYS A 31 -5.37 -9.22 3.12
CA LYS A 31 -4.48 -10.16 2.47
C LYS A 31 -4.95 -10.49 1.05
N HIS A 32 -4.07 -10.24 0.07
CA HIS A 32 -4.35 -10.51 -1.34
C HIS A 32 -3.05 -10.73 -2.09
N GLN A 33 -3.16 -11.19 -3.34
CA GLN A 33 -2.02 -11.27 -4.25
C GLN A 33 -2.48 -10.85 -5.65
N HIS A 34 -1.53 -10.45 -6.47
CA HIS A 34 -1.80 -10.10 -7.86
C HIS A 34 -0.58 -10.41 -8.71
N ASP A 35 -0.74 -10.34 -10.02
CA ASP A 35 0.28 -10.74 -10.99
C ASP A 35 1.16 -9.59 -11.46
N TYR A 36 1.32 -8.57 -10.62
CA TYR A 36 2.25 -7.47 -10.87
C TYR A 36 2.88 -7.03 -9.54
N SER A 37 4.05 -6.44 -9.61
CA SER A 37 4.69 -5.87 -8.43
C SER A 37 4.37 -4.39 -8.34
N HIS A 38 4.41 -3.85 -7.12
CA HIS A 38 4.24 -2.41 -6.92
C HIS A 38 5.10 -1.94 -5.76
N ALA A 39 5.37 -0.65 -5.74
CA ALA A 39 6.01 -0.01 -4.59
C ALA A 39 4.92 0.60 -3.72
N THR A 40 5.08 0.49 -2.41
CA THR A 40 4.17 1.13 -1.46
C THR A 40 4.98 2.10 -0.61
N MET A 41 4.48 3.33 -0.49
CA MET A 41 5.11 4.32 0.37
C MET A 41 4.06 4.94 1.29
N CYS A 42 4.50 5.34 2.48
CA CYS A 42 3.63 5.98 3.46
C CYS A 42 3.97 7.47 3.51
N ASN A 43 2.98 8.32 3.26
CA ASN A 43 3.18 9.77 3.21
C ASN A 43 2.76 10.47 4.51
N ALA A 44 1.92 9.82 5.30
CA ALA A 44 1.49 10.33 6.61
C ALA A 44 1.07 9.15 7.47
N GLY A 45 1.26 9.26 8.78
CA GLY A 45 0.93 8.17 9.70
C GLY A 45 1.90 7.01 9.56
N SER A 46 1.40 5.79 9.72
CA SER A 46 2.22 4.59 9.61
C SER A 46 1.40 3.40 9.14
N CYS A 47 2.06 2.48 8.47
CA CYS A 47 1.44 1.27 7.93
C CYS A 47 2.22 0.04 8.37
N LEU A 48 1.49 -1.04 8.65
CA LEU A 48 2.07 -2.36 8.81
C LEU A 48 1.84 -3.12 7.51
N ILE A 49 2.93 -3.55 6.88
CA ILE A 49 2.87 -4.33 5.65
C ILE A 49 3.32 -5.74 5.98
N SER A 50 2.40 -6.69 5.85
CA SER A 50 2.66 -8.09 6.15
C SER A 50 2.77 -8.87 4.85
N LEU A 51 3.87 -9.61 4.71
CA LEU A 51 4.12 -10.49 3.59
C LEU A 51 4.22 -11.91 4.12
N GLU A 52 4.50 -12.87 3.25
CA GLU A 52 4.71 -14.26 3.69
C GLU A 52 5.98 -14.35 4.53
N GLY A 53 5.81 -14.68 5.82
CA GLY A 53 6.92 -14.90 6.73
C GLY A 53 7.65 -13.66 7.23
N ARG A 54 7.18 -12.45 6.88
CA ARG A 54 7.84 -11.22 7.32
C ARG A 54 6.87 -10.04 7.31
N SER A 55 7.20 -9.01 8.08
CA SER A 55 6.39 -7.79 8.11
C SER A 55 7.29 -6.58 8.29
N TYR A 56 6.78 -5.42 7.87
CA TYR A 56 7.50 -4.15 7.94
C TYR A 56 6.55 -3.05 8.40
N THR A 57 7.06 -2.16 9.24
CA THR A 57 6.33 -0.93 9.60
C THR A 57 6.98 0.22 8.87
N ILE A 58 6.20 0.96 8.09
CA ILE A 58 6.72 2.10 7.34
C ILE A 58 5.99 3.39 7.71
N ASN A 59 6.67 4.51 7.54
CA ASN A 59 6.12 5.85 7.76
C ASN A 59 6.70 6.81 6.72
N LYS A 60 6.46 8.11 6.86
CA LYS A 60 6.90 9.10 5.87
C LYS A 60 8.42 9.19 5.73
N ASN A 61 9.17 8.66 6.68
CA ASN A 61 10.65 8.69 6.64
C ASN A 61 11.22 7.39 6.07
N SER A 62 10.38 6.42 5.79
CA SER A 62 10.81 5.13 5.24
C SER A 62 10.97 5.23 3.73
N LYS A 63 11.86 4.42 3.18
CA LYS A 63 11.95 4.25 1.73
C LYS A 63 10.74 3.46 1.24
N PRO A 64 10.34 3.65 -0.02
CA PRO A 64 9.27 2.82 -0.59
C PRO A 64 9.63 1.34 -0.48
N LEU A 65 8.63 0.53 -0.17
CA LEU A 65 8.81 -0.92 -0.06
C LEU A 65 8.24 -1.58 -1.31
N ASN A 66 9.07 -2.39 -1.98
CA ASN A 66 8.60 -3.13 -3.14
C ASN A 66 7.86 -4.39 -2.71
N LEU A 67 6.64 -4.57 -3.21
CA LEU A 67 5.83 -5.76 -2.96
C LEU A 67 5.87 -6.62 -4.21
N PRO A 68 6.53 -7.80 -4.14
CA PRO A 68 6.75 -8.62 -5.32
C PRO A 68 5.47 -9.20 -5.92
N ASN A 69 5.54 -9.43 -7.22
CA ASN A 69 4.52 -10.15 -7.97
C ASN A 69 4.26 -11.53 -7.34
N GLY A 70 2.99 -11.86 -7.18
CA GLY A 70 2.58 -13.20 -6.75
C GLY A 70 2.70 -13.51 -5.27
N GLU A 71 3.25 -12.61 -4.49
CA GLU A 71 3.38 -12.84 -3.05
C GLU A 71 2.17 -12.27 -2.31
N TRP A 72 1.59 -13.05 -1.41
CA TRP A 72 0.50 -12.59 -0.56
C TRP A 72 0.97 -11.46 0.33
N HIS A 73 0.19 -10.40 0.40
CA HIS A 73 0.52 -9.26 1.25
C HIS A 73 -0.75 -8.56 1.75
N GLU A 74 -0.54 -7.76 2.79
CA GLU A 74 -1.61 -7.03 3.44
C GLU A 74 -1.04 -5.70 3.93
N ILE A 75 -1.82 -4.64 3.84
CA ILE A 75 -1.41 -3.30 4.28
C ILE A 75 -2.45 -2.79 5.26
N GLU A 76 -2.01 -2.45 6.47
CA GLU A 76 -2.90 -1.96 7.52
C GLU A 76 -2.43 -0.61 8.04
N ALA A 77 -3.32 0.37 8.09
CA ALA A 77 -3.02 1.65 8.73
C ALA A 77 -2.96 1.46 10.25
N LEU A 78 -1.90 1.95 10.86
CA LEU A 78 -1.69 1.80 12.31
C LEU A 78 -2.20 3.00 13.10
N GLU A 79 -2.55 4.09 12.44
CA GLU A 79 -3.08 5.29 13.09
C GLU A 79 -4.06 6.00 12.17
N ASP A 80 -4.90 6.84 12.76
CA ASP A 80 -5.85 7.65 11.98
C ASP A 80 -5.08 8.68 11.14
N GLY A 81 -5.64 9.04 9.99
CA GLY A 81 -5.02 10.02 9.12
C GLY A 81 -3.81 9.48 8.34
N THR A 82 -3.68 8.16 8.25
CA THR A 82 -2.61 7.55 7.46
C THR A 82 -2.88 7.73 5.98
N VAL A 83 -1.83 8.07 5.23
CA VAL A 83 -1.87 8.17 3.77
C VAL A 83 -0.79 7.27 3.21
N PHE A 84 -1.19 6.31 2.37
CA PHE A 84 -0.22 5.48 1.67
C PHE A 84 -0.53 5.42 0.17
N VAL A 85 0.50 5.17 -0.61
CA VAL A 85 0.44 5.22 -2.07
C VAL A 85 1.02 3.94 -2.64
N ASN A 86 0.28 3.31 -3.54
CA ASN A 86 0.78 2.19 -4.34
C ASN A 86 1.11 2.72 -5.74
N VAL A 87 2.30 2.37 -6.22
CA VAL A 87 2.80 2.81 -7.54
C VAL A 87 3.21 1.58 -8.33
N PHE A 88 2.67 1.43 -9.53
CA PHE A 88 3.01 0.31 -10.40
C PHE A 88 2.97 0.74 -11.87
N ALA A 89 3.60 -0.07 -12.73
CA ALA A 89 3.63 0.25 -14.15
C ALA A 89 2.22 0.24 -14.75
N GLU A 90 1.93 1.24 -15.57
CA GLU A 90 0.64 1.31 -16.24
C GLU A 90 0.45 0.08 -17.13
N SER A 91 -0.72 -0.52 -17.05
CA SER A 91 -1.08 -1.69 -17.81
C SER A 91 -1.21 -1.33 -19.30
N LYS A 92 -0.76 -2.24 -20.17
CA LYS A 92 -0.82 -2.03 -21.60
C LYS A 92 -1.91 -2.89 -22.24
#